data_8113f90fd66a1fb915559e2a1abd9fbb
#
_entry.id   8113f90fd66a1fb915559e2a1abd9fbb
#
_cell.length_a   1.000
_cell.length_b   1.000
_cell.length_c   1.000
_cell.angle_alpha   90.00
_cell.angle_beta   90.00
_cell.angle_gamma   90.00
#
_symmetry.space_group_name_H-M   'P 1'
#
loop_
_entity.id
_entity.type
_entity.pdbx_description
1 polymer ?
#
loop_
_entity_poly.entity_id
_entity_poly.type
_entity_poly.pdbx_seq_one_letter_code
_entity_poly.pdbx_strand_id
1 'polypeptide(L)'
;MISDVSLLKSLPKREILSGYAEIIKYGLIMDKRFLNWLLDNESKLMTFNKKYLIEAVFHSCKNKAIIVRKDEKEKNIRAILNLGHTFGHAIEAINNYQKSLTHGEAVSIGIMMALDMSSLQGNSLNKNINKIKDHFQKLKMKTKIPNNIKRKTSLKKFKETMNSDKKVKNNHINLILLRTLGKAYLANRYSTRKLDSVINKYIN
;
A
#
# COMPACT_ATOMS: atom_id res chain seq x y z
N MET A 1 19.57 -0.89 -17.20
CA MET A 1 18.25 -1.55 -17.21
C MET A 1 17.39 -0.81 -18.23
N ILE A 2 16.82 -1.52 -19.21
CA ILE A 2 15.89 -0.97 -20.20
C ILE A 2 14.48 -1.39 -19.77
N SER A 3 13.51 -0.45 -19.79
CA SER A 3 12.12 -0.70 -19.47
C SER A 3 11.24 -0.17 -20.60
N ASP A 4 10.65 -1.08 -21.37
CA ASP A 4 9.73 -0.71 -22.45
C ASP A 4 8.30 -0.62 -21.92
N VAL A 5 7.80 0.60 -21.76
CA VAL A 5 6.45 0.85 -21.25
C VAL A 5 5.35 0.46 -22.25
N SER A 6 5.69 0.18 -23.52
CA SER A 6 4.70 -0.24 -24.52
C SER A 6 4.11 -1.62 -24.20
N LEU A 7 4.89 -2.47 -23.52
CA LEU A 7 4.48 -3.80 -23.06
C LEU A 7 3.33 -3.76 -22.05
N LEU A 8 3.15 -2.65 -21.34
CA LEU A 8 2.04 -2.50 -20.39
C LEU A 8 0.66 -2.61 -21.05
N LYS A 9 0.58 -2.31 -22.37
CA LYS A 9 -0.69 -2.42 -23.13
C LYS A 9 -1.18 -3.87 -23.26
N SER A 10 -0.30 -4.86 -23.13
CA SER A 10 -0.66 -6.28 -23.20
C SER A 10 -1.23 -6.82 -21.89
N LEU A 11 -1.10 -6.08 -20.80
CA LEU A 11 -1.55 -6.51 -19.49
C LEU A 11 -3.06 -6.26 -19.31
N PRO A 12 -3.78 -7.18 -18.65
CA PRO A 12 -5.14 -6.94 -18.21
C PRO A 12 -5.21 -5.70 -17.29
N LYS A 13 -6.30 -4.94 -17.38
CA LYS A 13 -6.51 -3.76 -16.53
C LYS A 13 -6.29 -4.02 -15.03
N ARG A 14 -6.64 -5.20 -14.56
CA ARG A 14 -6.46 -5.63 -13.17
C ARG A 14 -4.98 -5.62 -12.77
N GLU A 15 -4.09 -6.09 -13.65
CA GLU A 15 -2.63 -6.10 -13.40
C GLU A 15 -2.04 -4.69 -13.46
N ILE A 16 -2.55 -3.84 -14.34
CA ILE A 16 -2.17 -2.42 -14.38
C ILE A 16 -2.51 -1.72 -13.05
N LEU A 17 -3.72 -1.95 -12.53
CA LEU A 17 -4.13 -1.38 -11.24
C LEU A 17 -3.35 -1.98 -10.07
N SER A 18 -2.99 -3.27 -10.15
CA SER A 18 -2.10 -3.92 -9.19
C SER A 18 -0.72 -3.26 -9.15
N GLY A 19 -0.11 -3.00 -10.31
CA GLY A 19 1.13 -2.24 -10.42
C GLY A 19 1.00 -0.79 -9.97
N TYR A 20 -0.14 -0.16 -10.24
CA TYR A 20 -0.41 1.22 -9.84
C TYR A 20 -0.46 1.40 -8.31
N ALA A 21 -0.93 0.38 -7.57
CA ALA A 21 -0.89 0.38 -6.10
C ALA A 21 0.56 0.53 -5.57
N GLU A 22 1.52 -0.08 -6.26
CA GLU A 22 2.95 0.05 -5.94
C GLU A 22 3.51 1.42 -6.33
N ILE A 23 3.05 2.00 -7.43
CA ILE A 23 3.49 3.32 -7.89
C ILE A 23 3.02 4.41 -6.91
N ILE A 24 1.75 4.43 -6.54
CA ILE A 24 1.19 5.44 -5.63
C ILE A 24 1.83 5.35 -4.23
N LYS A 25 2.25 4.17 -3.83
CA LYS A 25 2.96 3.95 -2.57
C LYS A 25 4.20 4.83 -2.45
N TYR A 26 5.01 5.00 -3.51
CA TYR A 26 6.19 5.87 -3.47
C TYR A 26 5.83 7.32 -3.16
N GLY A 27 4.76 7.82 -3.76
CA GLY A 27 4.24 9.15 -3.46
C GLY A 27 3.81 9.29 -2.00
N LEU A 28 3.12 8.28 -1.48
CA LEU A 28 2.64 8.25 -0.10
C LEU A 28 3.79 8.23 0.92
N ILE A 29 4.86 7.47 0.66
CA ILE A 29 5.93 7.26 1.66
C ILE A 29 6.98 8.36 1.68
N MET A 30 7.30 9.00 0.53
CA MET A 30 8.44 9.91 0.48
C MET A 30 8.33 11.07 -0.51
N ASP A 31 7.38 11.07 -1.44
CA ASP A 31 7.34 12.05 -2.52
C ASP A 31 5.92 12.58 -2.76
N LYS A 32 5.53 13.56 -1.92
CA LYS A 32 4.22 14.21 -2.02
C LYS A 32 3.98 14.89 -3.37
N ARG A 33 5.05 15.40 -4.03
CA ARG A 33 4.93 16.04 -5.36
C ARG A 33 4.54 14.99 -6.39
N PHE A 34 5.23 13.86 -6.37
CA PHE A 34 4.90 12.72 -7.25
C PHE A 34 3.50 12.18 -6.97
N LEU A 35 3.09 12.09 -5.69
CA LEU A 35 1.71 11.71 -5.35
C LEU A 35 0.69 12.64 -5.99
N ASN A 36 0.83 13.95 -5.83
CA ASN A 36 -0.10 14.91 -6.43
C ASN A 36 -0.11 14.78 -7.96
N TRP A 37 1.05 14.65 -8.59
CA TRP A 37 1.16 14.45 -10.03
C TRP A 37 0.42 13.18 -10.50
N LEU A 38 0.51 12.05 -9.75
CA LEU A 38 -0.22 10.82 -10.05
C LEU A 38 -1.74 11.04 -9.97
N LEU A 39 -2.20 11.73 -8.93
CA LEU A 39 -3.63 12.03 -8.73
C LEU A 39 -4.19 12.93 -9.84
N ASP A 40 -3.41 13.92 -10.28
CA ASP A 40 -3.84 14.89 -11.29
C ASP A 40 -3.79 14.31 -12.72
N ASN A 41 -2.96 13.27 -12.96
CA ASN A 41 -2.72 12.69 -14.29
C ASN A 41 -3.23 11.24 -14.43
N GLU A 42 -4.10 10.78 -13.54
CA GLU A 42 -4.60 9.40 -13.53
C GLU A 42 -5.20 8.95 -14.87
N SER A 43 -6.01 9.83 -15.51
CA SER A 43 -6.65 9.53 -16.79
C SER A 43 -5.63 9.28 -17.90
N LYS A 44 -4.54 10.05 -17.93
CA LYS A 44 -3.44 9.89 -18.89
C LYS A 44 -2.70 8.57 -18.68
N LEU A 45 -2.50 8.18 -17.41
CA LEU A 45 -1.88 6.90 -17.06
C LEU A 45 -2.77 5.72 -17.46
N MET A 46 -4.08 5.81 -17.16
CA MET A 46 -5.03 4.73 -17.46
C MET A 46 -5.37 4.59 -18.95
N THR A 47 -5.13 5.64 -19.76
CA THR A 47 -5.23 5.59 -21.24
C THR A 47 -3.90 5.25 -21.91
N PHE A 48 -2.88 4.80 -21.14
CA PHE A 48 -1.57 4.39 -21.65
C PHE A 48 -0.83 5.48 -22.43
N ASN A 49 -0.97 6.76 -22.04
CA ASN A 49 -0.18 7.82 -22.63
C ASN A 49 1.31 7.60 -22.32
N LYS A 50 2.09 7.34 -23.37
CA LYS A 50 3.50 6.92 -23.28
C LYS A 50 4.34 7.88 -22.43
N LYS A 51 4.17 9.20 -22.61
CA LYS A 51 4.92 10.22 -21.85
C LYS A 51 4.67 10.07 -20.34
N TYR A 52 3.40 9.92 -19.94
CA TYR A 52 3.03 9.82 -18.52
C TYR A 52 3.44 8.46 -17.91
N LEU A 53 3.40 7.39 -18.69
CA LEU A 53 3.90 6.08 -18.22
C LEU A 53 5.41 6.10 -17.98
N ILE A 54 6.18 6.69 -18.88
CA ILE A 54 7.64 6.85 -18.71
C ILE A 54 7.93 7.64 -17.43
N GLU A 55 7.24 8.75 -17.22
CA GLU A 55 7.39 9.59 -16.04
C GLU A 55 7.07 8.86 -14.75
N ALA A 56 5.94 8.11 -14.72
CA ALA A 56 5.54 7.31 -13.55
C ALA A 56 6.57 6.22 -13.22
N VAL A 57 7.07 5.50 -14.22
CA VAL A 57 8.09 4.45 -14.06
C VAL A 57 9.41 5.06 -13.60
N PHE A 58 9.85 6.17 -14.24
CA PHE A 58 11.08 6.86 -13.88
C PHE A 58 11.08 7.32 -12.43
N HIS A 59 10.03 8.02 -11.98
CA HIS A 59 9.91 8.48 -10.59
C HIS A 59 9.84 7.32 -9.60
N SER A 60 9.14 6.24 -9.94
CA SER A 60 9.06 5.04 -9.09
C SER A 60 10.44 4.40 -8.93
N CYS A 61 11.18 4.20 -10.02
CA CYS A 61 12.53 3.64 -9.98
C CYS A 61 13.50 4.57 -9.21
N LYS A 62 13.44 5.88 -9.46
CA LYS A 62 14.25 6.89 -8.76
C LYS A 62 13.98 6.85 -7.25
N ASN A 63 12.72 6.88 -6.83
CA ASN A 63 12.34 6.86 -5.42
C ASN A 63 12.80 5.56 -4.74
N LYS A 64 12.62 4.40 -5.40
CA LYS A 64 13.14 3.12 -4.91
C LYS A 64 14.66 3.15 -4.76
N ALA A 65 15.37 3.62 -5.78
CA ALA A 65 16.83 3.67 -5.78
C ALA A 65 17.38 4.55 -4.64
N ILE A 66 16.74 5.71 -4.36
CA ILE A 66 17.10 6.60 -3.25
C ILE A 66 17.01 5.85 -1.90
N ILE A 67 15.95 5.10 -1.67
CA ILE A 67 15.74 4.36 -0.42
C ILE A 67 16.73 3.21 -0.32
N VAL A 68 16.88 2.41 -1.38
CA VAL A 68 17.79 1.24 -1.39
C VAL A 68 19.24 1.68 -1.21
N ARG A 69 19.68 2.77 -1.85
CA ARG A 69 21.04 3.31 -1.67
C ARG A 69 21.32 3.70 -0.23
N LYS A 70 20.31 4.22 0.50
CA LYS A 70 20.45 4.62 1.90
C LYS A 70 20.45 3.43 2.88
N ASP A 71 19.88 2.32 2.48
CA ASP A 71 19.69 1.14 3.34
C ASP A 71 19.64 -0.14 2.50
N GLU A 72 20.79 -0.55 1.95
CA GLU A 72 20.91 -1.72 1.08
C GLU A 72 20.50 -3.01 1.82
N LYS A 73 20.85 -3.13 3.10
CA LYS A 73 20.62 -4.33 3.92
C LYS A 73 19.26 -4.38 4.62
N GLU A 74 18.36 -3.45 4.32
CA GLU A 74 17.00 -3.37 4.92
C GLU A 74 16.98 -3.39 6.46
N LYS A 75 17.88 -2.64 7.07
CA LYS A 75 17.95 -2.57 8.54
C LYS A 75 17.07 -1.47 9.14
N ASN A 76 16.77 -0.41 8.39
CA ASN A 76 16.14 0.80 8.91
C ASN A 76 15.11 1.41 7.92
N ILE A 77 15.55 2.42 7.15
CA ILE A 77 14.67 3.26 6.32
C ILE A 77 13.99 2.49 5.19
N ARG A 78 14.62 1.44 4.67
CA ARG A 78 14.06 0.64 3.59
C ARG A 78 12.73 -0.03 3.97
N ALA A 79 12.49 -0.23 5.27
CA ALA A 79 11.23 -0.76 5.77
C ALA A 79 10.01 0.07 5.32
N ILE A 80 10.16 1.40 5.06
CA ILE A 80 9.04 2.24 4.61
C ILE A 80 8.46 1.80 3.25
N LEU A 81 9.23 1.07 2.42
CA LEU A 81 8.73 0.47 1.17
C LEU A 81 7.58 -0.53 1.41
N ASN A 82 7.42 -0.99 2.64
CA ASN A 82 6.37 -1.93 3.02
C ASN A 82 5.08 -1.25 3.51
N LEU A 83 4.82 0.01 3.16
CA LEU A 83 3.52 0.64 3.44
C LEU A 83 2.38 -0.21 2.86
N GLY A 84 1.43 -0.60 3.71
CA GLY A 84 0.31 -1.47 3.35
C GLY A 84 0.65 -2.97 3.33
N HIS A 85 1.91 -3.36 3.22
CA HIS A 85 2.28 -4.79 3.04
C HIS A 85 1.98 -5.66 4.26
N THR A 86 2.15 -5.16 5.47
CA THR A 86 1.86 -5.95 6.69
C THR A 86 0.39 -6.38 6.73
N PHE A 87 -0.54 -5.49 6.38
CA PHE A 87 -1.96 -5.82 6.24
C PHE A 87 -2.23 -6.62 4.96
N GLY A 88 -1.63 -6.23 3.84
CA GLY A 88 -1.78 -6.89 2.54
C GLY A 88 -1.38 -8.36 2.59
N HIS A 89 -0.20 -8.68 3.11
CA HIS A 89 0.28 -10.06 3.26
C HIS A 89 -0.63 -10.90 4.17
N ALA A 90 -1.16 -10.30 5.26
CA ALA A 90 -2.15 -11.01 6.09
C ALA A 90 -3.41 -11.35 5.28
N ILE A 91 -3.91 -10.44 4.44
CA ILE A 91 -5.08 -10.68 3.59
C ILE A 91 -4.77 -11.76 2.54
N GLU A 92 -3.58 -11.72 1.90
CA GLU A 92 -3.13 -12.74 0.95
C GLU A 92 -3.04 -14.11 1.60
N ALA A 93 -2.43 -14.21 2.78
CA ALA A 93 -2.29 -15.47 3.51
C ALA A 93 -3.65 -16.03 3.95
N ILE A 94 -4.59 -15.22 4.44
CA ILE A 94 -5.96 -15.61 4.76
C ILE A 94 -6.69 -16.13 3.52
N ASN A 95 -6.38 -15.56 2.35
CA ASN A 95 -6.88 -16.00 1.05
C ASN A 95 -6.10 -17.20 0.47
N ASN A 96 -5.15 -17.79 1.22
CA ASN A 96 -4.27 -18.86 0.76
C ASN A 96 -3.53 -18.51 -0.55
N TYR A 97 -3.17 -17.25 -0.75
CA TYR A 97 -2.48 -16.74 -1.96
C TYR A 97 -3.20 -17.07 -3.27
N GLN A 98 -4.52 -17.24 -3.22
CA GLN A 98 -5.32 -17.55 -4.40
C GLN A 98 -5.38 -16.36 -5.36
N LYS A 99 -5.42 -16.64 -6.67
CA LYS A 99 -5.53 -15.64 -7.76
C LYS A 99 -6.80 -14.78 -7.72
N SER A 100 -7.77 -15.12 -6.85
CA SER A 100 -8.97 -14.32 -6.60
C SER A 100 -8.66 -12.92 -6.06
N LEU A 101 -7.47 -12.73 -5.45
CA LEU A 101 -6.93 -11.44 -5.00
C LEU A 101 -5.48 -11.32 -5.50
N THR A 102 -5.17 -10.26 -6.28
CA THR A 102 -3.79 -9.99 -6.69
C THR A 102 -3.01 -9.33 -5.56
N HIS A 103 -1.67 -9.40 -5.62
CA HIS A 103 -0.80 -8.71 -4.66
C HIS A 103 -1.13 -7.21 -4.54
N GLY A 104 -1.20 -6.50 -5.65
CA GLY A 104 -1.51 -5.07 -5.62
C GLY A 104 -2.92 -4.74 -5.13
N GLU A 105 -3.91 -5.63 -5.31
CA GLU A 105 -5.23 -5.48 -4.69
C GLU A 105 -5.13 -5.62 -3.17
N ALA A 106 -4.36 -6.59 -2.66
CA ALA A 106 -4.11 -6.75 -1.22
C ALA A 106 -3.34 -5.54 -0.66
N VAL A 107 -2.31 -5.07 -1.37
CA VAL A 107 -1.54 -3.88 -0.99
C VAL A 107 -2.41 -2.62 -0.99
N SER A 108 -3.32 -2.44 -1.98
CA SER A 108 -4.21 -1.26 -2.00
C SER A 108 -5.15 -1.24 -0.78
N ILE A 109 -5.72 -2.38 -0.38
CA ILE A 109 -6.49 -2.52 0.86
C ILE A 109 -5.60 -2.23 2.07
N GLY A 110 -4.42 -2.81 2.11
CA GLY A 110 -3.45 -2.61 3.20
C GLY A 110 -2.98 -1.17 3.34
N ILE A 111 -2.85 -0.42 2.24
CA ILE A 111 -2.58 1.02 2.26
C ILE A 111 -3.75 1.76 2.94
N MET A 112 -5.00 1.44 2.62
CA MET A 112 -6.15 2.06 3.27
C MET A 112 -6.18 1.77 4.77
N MET A 113 -5.88 0.53 5.19
CA MET A 113 -5.76 0.16 6.61
C MET A 113 -4.62 0.93 7.31
N ALA A 114 -3.47 1.08 6.64
CA ALA A 114 -2.34 1.83 7.17
C ALA A 114 -2.65 3.34 7.29
N LEU A 115 -3.40 3.91 6.37
CA LEU A 115 -3.88 5.29 6.42
C LEU A 115 -4.86 5.51 7.58
N ASP A 116 -5.85 4.63 7.74
CA ASP A 116 -6.79 4.67 8.88
C ASP A 116 -6.02 4.56 10.22
N MET A 117 -5.07 3.62 10.31
CA MET A 117 -4.24 3.47 11.50
C MET A 117 -3.40 4.72 11.79
N SER A 118 -2.84 5.33 10.73
CA SER A 118 -2.07 6.58 10.85
C SER A 118 -2.91 7.72 11.39
N SER A 119 -4.16 7.85 10.94
CA SER A 119 -5.12 8.85 11.44
C SER A 119 -5.40 8.67 12.92
N LEU A 120 -5.63 7.44 13.37
CA LEU A 120 -5.88 7.13 14.78
C LEU A 120 -4.67 7.42 15.69
N GLN A 121 -3.44 7.52 15.13
CA GLN A 121 -2.26 7.93 15.90
C GLN A 121 -2.19 9.45 16.17
N GLY A 122 -3.20 10.23 15.77
CA GLY A 122 -3.22 11.70 15.96
C GLY A 122 -2.56 12.48 14.81
N ASN A 123 -2.22 11.80 13.71
CA ASN A 123 -1.68 12.46 12.54
C ASN A 123 -2.81 13.16 11.76
N SER A 124 -2.64 14.42 11.37
CA SER A 124 -3.64 15.22 10.64
C SER A 124 -3.79 14.76 9.18
N LEU A 125 -4.34 13.54 8.98
CA LEU A 125 -4.45 12.90 7.67
C LEU A 125 -5.89 12.83 7.13
N ASN A 126 -6.92 13.13 7.94
CA ASN A 126 -8.32 12.83 7.60
C ASN A 126 -8.77 13.33 6.22
N LYS A 127 -8.52 14.62 5.90
CA LYS A 127 -8.84 15.17 4.57
C LYS A 127 -8.05 14.48 3.43
N ASN A 128 -6.79 14.14 3.71
CA ASN A 128 -5.91 13.50 2.74
C ASN A 128 -6.27 12.03 2.49
N ILE A 129 -6.74 11.32 3.52
CA ILE A 129 -7.19 9.94 3.40
C ILE A 129 -8.39 9.85 2.45
N ASN A 130 -9.36 10.74 2.60
CA ASN A 130 -10.52 10.77 1.72
C ASN A 130 -10.09 10.99 0.25
N LYS A 131 -9.17 11.93 0.00
CA LYS A 131 -8.62 12.15 -1.36
C LYS A 131 -8.03 10.87 -1.97
N ILE A 132 -7.25 10.11 -1.19
CA ILE A 132 -6.66 8.84 -1.67
C ILE A 132 -7.73 7.77 -1.86
N LYS A 133 -8.69 7.68 -0.92
CA LYS A 133 -9.81 6.73 -1.02
C LYS A 133 -10.67 6.98 -2.26
N ASP A 134 -11.02 8.25 -2.50
CA ASP A 134 -11.82 8.65 -3.67
C ASP A 134 -11.07 8.33 -4.97
N HIS A 135 -9.76 8.58 -4.99
CA HIS A 135 -8.90 8.23 -6.12
C HIS A 135 -8.89 6.71 -6.39
N PHE A 136 -8.72 5.88 -5.34
CA PHE A 136 -8.76 4.43 -5.50
C PHE A 136 -10.14 3.96 -5.98
N GLN A 137 -11.22 4.52 -5.44
CA GLN A 137 -12.59 4.19 -5.85
C GLN A 137 -12.86 4.59 -7.30
N LYS A 138 -12.43 5.77 -7.73
CA LYS A 138 -12.53 6.25 -9.11
C LYS A 138 -11.87 5.30 -10.09
N LEU A 139 -10.69 4.77 -9.74
CA LEU A 139 -9.97 3.76 -10.52
C LEU A 139 -10.51 2.34 -10.36
N LYS A 140 -11.53 2.13 -9.52
CA LYS A 140 -12.07 0.80 -9.17
C LYS A 140 -11.04 -0.12 -8.52
N MET A 141 -10.05 0.44 -7.83
CA MET A 141 -9.11 -0.32 -7.00
C MET A 141 -9.81 -0.83 -5.74
N LYS A 142 -9.37 -1.97 -5.23
CA LYS A 142 -9.95 -2.52 -4.00
C LYS A 142 -9.53 -1.70 -2.77
N THR A 143 -10.52 -1.23 -2.02
CA THR A 143 -10.35 -0.49 -0.77
C THR A 143 -10.94 -1.21 0.45
N LYS A 144 -11.55 -2.39 0.23
CA LYS A 144 -12.17 -3.24 1.26
C LYS A 144 -11.80 -4.68 1.02
N ILE A 145 -11.72 -5.47 2.09
CA ILE A 145 -11.51 -6.91 2.01
C ILE A 145 -12.74 -7.56 1.35
N PRO A 146 -12.57 -8.42 0.33
CA PRO A 146 -13.69 -9.13 -0.30
C PRO A 146 -14.45 -10.02 0.69
N ASN A 147 -15.77 -10.14 0.52
CA ASN A 147 -16.64 -10.88 1.45
C ASN A 147 -16.25 -12.37 1.61
N ASN A 148 -15.79 -13.02 0.54
CA ASN A 148 -15.29 -14.39 0.60
C ASN A 148 -14.05 -14.56 1.49
N ILE A 149 -13.25 -13.51 1.68
CA ILE A 149 -12.09 -13.50 2.57
C ILE A 149 -12.53 -13.11 3.99
N LYS A 150 -13.41 -12.12 4.13
CA LYS A 150 -13.97 -11.72 5.43
C LYS A 150 -14.57 -12.91 6.17
N ARG A 151 -15.38 -13.75 5.49
CA ARG A 151 -16.02 -14.96 6.07
C ARG A 151 -15.02 -16.00 6.57
N LYS A 152 -13.76 -15.95 6.14
CA LYS A 152 -12.70 -16.92 6.52
C LYS A 152 -11.81 -16.40 7.64
N THR A 153 -12.07 -15.19 8.17
CA THR A 153 -11.20 -14.57 9.16
C THR A 153 -11.95 -14.05 10.37
N SER A 154 -11.20 -13.82 11.43
CA SER A 154 -11.59 -13.13 12.64
C SER A 154 -10.46 -12.21 13.07
N LEU A 155 -10.71 -11.30 14.02
CA LEU A 155 -9.67 -10.44 14.58
C LEU A 155 -8.45 -11.24 15.06
N LYS A 156 -8.68 -12.34 15.79
CA LYS A 156 -7.63 -13.22 16.30
C LYS A 156 -6.79 -13.78 15.15
N LYS A 157 -7.44 -14.43 14.17
CA LYS A 157 -6.77 -15.03 13.02
C LYS A 157 -6.00 -14.00 12.19
N PHE A 158 -6.55 -12.79 11.99
CA PHE A 158 -5.89 -11.73 11.26
C PHE A 158 -4.58 -11.31 11.96
N LYS A 159 -4.61 -11.10 13.28
CA LYS A 159 -3.43 -10.77 14.08
C LYS A 159 -2.39 -11.88 14.11
N GLU A 160 -2.80 -13.15 14.25
CA GLU A 160 -1.90 -14.30 14.16
C GLU A 160 -1.20 -14.34 12.81
N THR A 161 -1.93 -14.10 11.72
CA THR A 161 -1.35 -14.06 10.38
C THR A 161 -0.37 -12.90 10.21
N MET A 162 -0.67 -11.72 10.78
CA MET A 162 0.28 -10.60 10.79
C MET A 162 1.55 -10.92 11.58
N ASN A 163 1.43 -11.68 12.68
CA ASN A 163 2.57 -12.09 13.52
C ASN A 163 3.46 -13.14 12.85
N SER A 164 2.93 -13.98 11.98
CA SER A 164 3.71 -14.99 11.25
C SER A 164 4.55 -14.42 10.11
N ASP A 165 4.33 -13.17 9.71
CA ASP A 165 5.21 -12.50 8.73
C ASP A 165 6.61 -12.28 9.35
N LYS A 166 7.68 -12.67 8.64
CA LYS A 166 9.09 -12.66 9.09
C LYS A 166 9.60 -11.31 9.63
N LYS A 167 8.80 -10.28 9.61
CA LYS A 167 9.10 -8.91 10.07
C LYS A 167 8.80 -8.65 11.54
N VAL A 168 8.33 -9.67 12.27
CA VAL A 168 8.08 -9.57 13.71
C VAL A 168 9.41 -9.70 14.46
N LYS A 169 9.89 -8.59 15.01
CA LYS A 169 10.98 -8.59 16.00
C LYS A 169 10.35 -8.45 17.39
N ASN A 170 10.70 -9.37 18.31
CA ASN A 170 10.26 -9.33 19.72
C ASN A 170 8.74 -9.36 19.94
N ASN A 171 7.98 -10.19 19.22
CA ASN A 171 6.52 -10.28 19.32
C ASN A 171 5.74 -8.96 19.05
N HIS A 172 6.38 -7.96 18.45
CA HIS A 172 5.70 -6.73 18.04
C HIS A 172 5.58 -6.66 16.52
N ILE A 173 4.34 -6.48 16.06
CA ILE A 173 4.06 -6.23 14.64
C ILE A 173 4.56 -4.83 14.31
N ASN A 174 5.53 -4.72 13.40
CA ASN A 174 5.99 -3.45 12.89
C ASN A 174 5.05 -2.96 11.77
N LEU A 175 4.52 -1.76 11.92
CA LEU A 175 3.67 -1.12 10.92
C LEU A 175 4.43 0.02 10.24
N ILE A 176 4.22 0.18 8.95
CA ILE A 176 4.63 1.41 8.27
C ILE A 176 3.40 2.32 8.23
N LEU A 177 3.54 3.47 8.86
CA LEU A 177 2.49 4.48 8.98
C LEU A 177 2.97 5.81 8.41
N LEU A 178 2.05 6.76 8.22
CA LEU A 178 2.35 8.09 7.71
C LEU A 178 2.21 9.14 8.82
N ARG A 179 3.20 10.03 8.96
CA ARG A 179 3.03 11.28 9.72
C ARG A 179 2.20 12.29 8.93
N THR A 180 2.54 12.42 7.65
CA THR A 180 1.81 13.19 6.64
C THR A 180 2.00 12.49 5.29
N LEU A 181 1.27 12.90 4.24
CA LEU A 181 1.55 12.41 2.89
C LEU A 181 3.00 12.75 2.50
N GLY A 182 3.72 11.76 1.99
CA GLY A 182 5.14 11.85 1.65
C GLY A 182 6.10 11.71 2.85
N LYS A 183 5.62 11.32 4.03
CA LYS A 183 6.46 11.12 5.21
C LYS A 183 6.05 9.86 5.98
N ALA A 184 6.49 8.70 5.51
CA ALA A 184 6.31 7.43 6.21
C ALA A 184 7.34 7.23 7.32
N TYR A 185 6.98 6.39 8.29
CA TYR A 185 7.86 5.96 9.37
C TYR A 185 7.53 4.54 9.83
N LEU A 186 8.51 3.90 10.45
CA LEU A 186 8.34 2.61 11.11
C LEU A 186 7.70 2.83 12.49
N ALA A 187 6.50 2.34 12.70
CA ALA A 187 5.79 2.37 13.96
C ALA A 187 5.97 1.04 14.69
N ASN A 188 6.75 1.05 15.74
CA ASN A 188 6.98 -0.07 16.66
C ASN A 188 6.24 0.08 17.99
N ARG A 189 5.60 1.23 18.22
CA ARG A 189 4.77 1.52 19.38
C ARG A 189 3.45 2.12 18.94
N TYR A 190 2.35 1.45 19.26
CA TYR A 190 1.00 1.90 18.99
C TYR A 190 0.00 1.18 19.91
N SER A 191 -1.18 1.73 20.07
CA SER A 191 -2.25 1.10 20.87
C SER A 191 -2.81 -0.13 20.15
N THR A 192 -2.77 -1.28 20.81
CA THR A 192 -3.40 -2.52 20.33
C THR A 192 -4.90 -2.32 20.08
N ARG A 193 -5.60 -1.56 20.94
CA ARG A 193 -7.02 -1.23 20.75
C ARG A 193 -7.28 -0.50 19.43
N LYS A 194 -6.38 0.42 19.04
CA LYS A 194 -6.48 1.13 17.74
C LYS A 194 -6.26 0.17 16.56
N LEU A 195 -5.29 -0.72 16.66
CA LEU A 195 -5.06 -1.76 15.65
C LEU A 195 -6.29 -2.67 15.51
N ASP A 196 -6.83 -3.13 16.63
CA ASP A 196 -8.01 -3.99 16.67
C ASP A 196 -9.23 -3.28 16.06
N SER A 197 -9.42 -1.98 16.34
CA SER A 197 -10.47 -1.18 15.74
C SER A 197 -10.33 -1.07 14.20
N VAL A 198 -9.10 -0.85 13.71
CA VAL A 198 -8.85 -0.83 12.26
C VAL A 198 -9.15 -2.19 11.64
N ILE A 199 -8.62 -3.29 12.19
CA ILE A 199 -8.85 -4.61 11.63
C ILE A 199 -10.36 -4.91 11.59
N ASN A 200 -11.09 -4.69 12.70
CA ASN A 200 -12.53 -4.93 12.78
C ASN A 200 -13.32 -4.13 11.74
N LYS A 201 -12.96 -2.86 11.48
CA LYS A 201 -13.56 -2.04 10.42
C LYS A 201 -13.51 -2.69 9.04
N TYR A 202 -12.48 -3.51 8.77
CA TYR A 202 -12.25 -4.10 7.44
C TYR A 202 -12.73 -5.54 7.33
N ILE A 203 -12.83 -6.28 8.43
CA ILE A 203 -13.31 -7.67 8.43
C ILE A 203 -14.82 -7.78 8.68
N ASN A 204 -15.45 -6.77 9.25
CA ASN A 204 -16.91 -6.65 9.41
C ASN A 204 -17.50 -5.79 8.29
#